data_7210e0becf2c2044da81f0594cfab18e
#
_entry.id   7210e0becf2c2044da81f0594cfab18e
#
_cell.length_a   1.000
_cell.length_b   1.000
_cell.length_c   1.000
_cell.angle_alpha   90.00
_cell.angle_beta   90.00
_cell.angle_gamma   90.00
#
_symmetry.space_group_name_H-M   'P 1'
#
loop_
_entity.id
_entity.type
_entity.pdbx_description
1 polymer ?
#
loop_
_entity_poly.entity_id
_entity_poly.type
_entity_poly.pdbx_seq_one_letter_code
_entity_poly.pdbx_strand_id
1 'polypeptide(L)'
;MNECIGRGVRIHAVIALFLLAGVLAAPHHAAAAPPAATVVDIDKFAFAPKEITVKPGTKVVWANHDQTPHTVSSGDKSFASKGLDTDDKYEHTFTSEGDFPYTCTLHPYMTGVVHVRSH
;
A
#
# COMPACT_ATOMS: atom_id res chain seq x y z
N MET A 1 -5.81 -90.56 -33.77
CA MET A 1 -4.39 -90.27 -33.40
C MET A 1 -4.15 -88.81 -33.57
N ASN A 2 -3.61 -88.26 -32.51
CA ASN A 2 -2.95 -86.93 -32.39
C ASN A 2 -3.87 -85.76 -32.11
N GLU A 3 -3.80 -85.48 -30.85
CA GLU A 3 -4.27 -84.29 -30.17
C GLU A 3 -3.55 -83.03 -30.64
N CYS A 4 -4.27 -81.93 -30.83
CA CYS A 4 -3.72 -80.63 -30.85
C CYS A 4 -4.28 -79.81 -29.71
N ILE A 5 -3.43 -79.61 -28.73
CA ILE A 5 -3.71 -78.81 -27.51
C ILE A 5 -3.73 -77.33 -27.90
N GLY A 6 -4.94 -76.73 -27.84
CA GLY A 6 -5.12 -75.27 -27.93
C GLY A 6 -4.76 -74.61 -26.64
N ARG A 7 -3.65 -73.90 -26.61
CA ARG A 7 -3.25 -73.01 -25.46
C ARG A 7 -4.06 -71.75 -25.51
N GLY A 8 -5.00 -71.64 -24.60
CA GLY A 8 -5.79 -70.42 -24.38
C GLY A 8 -4.88 -69.28 -23.86
N VAL A 9 -4.80 -68.23 -24.63
CA VAL A 9 -4.15 -66.99 -24.22
C VAL A 9 -5.11 -66.23 -23.30
N ARG A 10 -4.77 -66.16 -22.03
CA ARG A 10 -5.50 -65.32 -21.06
C ARG A 10 -5.05 -63.87 -21.22
N ILE A 11 -5.89 -63.07 -21.85
CA ILE A 11 -5.68 -61.60 -21.94
C ILE A 11 -6.05 -61.02 -20.57
N HIS A 12 -5.07 -60.63 -19.79
CA HIS A 12 -5.27 -59.86 -18.60
C HIS A 12 -5.52 -58.41 -18.99
N ALA A 13 -6.77 -57.96 -18.90
CA ALA A 13 -7.11 -56.56 -19.01
C ALA A 13 -6.59 -55.83 -17.78
N VAL A 14 -5.49 -55.11 -17.98
CA VAL A 14 -4.99 -54.17 -16.97
C VAL A 14 -5.85 -52.92 -17.04
N ILE A 15 -6.79 -52.77 -16.09
CA ILE A 15 -7.54 -51.54 -15.93
C ILE A 15 -6.62 -50.54 -15.27
N ALA A 16 -6.06 -49.65 -16.06
CA ALA A 16 -5.32 -48.48 -15.54
C ALA A 16 -6.31 -47.47 -14.97
N LEU A 17 -6.42 -47.44 -13.64
CA LEU A 17 -7.19 -46.46 -12.92
C LEU A 17 -6.43 -45.12 -12.95
N PHE A 18 -6.78 -44.24 -13.87
CA PHE A 18 -6.29 -42.85 -13.85
C PHE A 18 -6.95 -42.09 -12.70
N LEU A 19 -6.24 -41.95 -11.58
CA LEU A 19 -6.60 -40.99 -10.54
C LEU A 19 -6.33 -39.58 -11.08
N LEU A 20 -7.40 -38.92 -11.51
CA LEU A 20 -7.37 -37.50 -11.88
C LEU A 20 -7.26 -36.72 -10.56
N ALA A 21 -6.02 -36.39 -10.16
CA ALA A 21 -5.78 -35.49 -9.07
C ALA A 21 -6.21 -34.06 -9.52
N GLY A 22 -7.44 -33.70 -9.16
CA GLY A 22 -7.93 -32.34 -9.35
C GLY A 22 -7.13 -31.39 -8.44
N VAL A 23 -6.20 -30.64 -9.05
CA VAL A 23 -5.56 -29.53 -8.34
C VAL A 23 -6.62 -28.45 -8.15
N LEU A 24 -7.19 -28.35 -6.96
CA LEU A 24 -7.98 -27.20 -6.56
C LEU A 24 -7.04 -26.00 -6.48
N ALA A 25 -7.01 -25.19 -7.54
CA ALA A 25 -6.37 -23.90 -7.50
C ALA A 25 -7.18 -23.01 -6.55
N ALA A 26 -6.67 -22.77 -5.36
CA ALA A 26 -7.23 -21.77 -4.46
C ALA A 26 -7.17 -20.39 -5.12
N PRO A 27 -8.24 -19.58 -5.07
CA PRO A 27 -8.18 -18.23 -5.60
C PRO A 27 -7.15 -17.43 -4.81
N HIS A 28 -6.06 -17.09 -5.47
CA HIS A 28 -5.10 -16.14 -4.90
C HIS A 28 -5.78 -14.78 -4.92
N HIS A 29 -6.26 -14.34 -3.77
CA HIS A 29 -6.66 -12.96 -3.60
C HIS A 29 -5.38 -12.12 -3.67
N ALA A 30 -5.13 -11.50 -4.83
CA ALA A 30 -4.09 -10.51 -4.94
C ALA A 30 -4.46 -9.36 -3.99
N ALA A 31 -3.69 -9.18 -2.90
CA ALA A 31 -3.83 -8.00 -2.05
C ALA A 31 -3.60 -6.77 -2.93
N ALA A 32 -4.54 -5.81 -2.90
CA ALA A 32 -4.35 -4.53 -3.58
C ALA A 32 -3.06 -3.89 -3.07
N ALA A 33 -2.22 -3.36 -3.98
CA ALA A 33 -1.04 -2.60 -3.60
C ALA A 33 -1.46 -1.44 -2.70
N PRO A 34 -0.67 -1.09 -1.65
CA PRO A 34 -0.94 0.09 -0.84
C PRO A 34 -1.07 1.31 -1.75
N PRO A 35 -2.02 2.24 -1.47
CA PRO A 35 -2.12 3.46 -2.25
C PRO A 35 -0.77 4.19 -2.26
N ALA A 36 -0.39 4.74 -3.40
CA ALA A 36 0.83 5.53 -3.53
C ALA A 36 0.82 6.66 -2.50
N ALA A 37 1.96 6.91 -1.85
CA ALA A 37 2.09 8.00 -0.90
C ALA A 37 1.91 9.34 -1.62
N THR A 38 1.15 10.25 -1.00
CA THR A 38 1.02 11.63 -1.48
C THR A 38 2.14 12.47 -0.85
N VAL A 39 2.87 13.19 -1.67
CA VAL A 39 4.01 14.01 -1.21
C VAL A 39 3.62 15.48 -1.15
N VAL A 40 4.00 16.13 -0.07
CA VAL A 40 3.99 17.59 0.11
C VAL A 40 5.43 18.04 0.28
N ASP A 41 5.91 18.86 -0.62
CA ASP A 41 7.25 19.43 -0.52
C ASP A 41 7.26 20.64 0.42
N ILE A 42 8.32 20.77 1.19
CA ILE A 42 8.64 21.98 1.96
C ILE A 42 9.77 22.66 1.22
N ASP A 43 9.45 23.76 0.54
CA ASP A 43 10.39 24.51 -0.27
C ASP A 43 10.07 26.00 -0.20
N LYS A 44 11.10 26.83 -0.14
CA LYS A 44 10.97 28.29 -0.08
C LYS A 44 10.04 28.77 1.03
N PHE A 45 10.15 28.14 2.21
CA PHE A 45 9.33 28.45 3.38
C PHE A 45 7.82 28.31 3.13
N ALA A 46 7.42 27.30 2.34
CA ALA A 46 6.03 27.00 2.04
C ALA A 46 5.82 25.48 1.95
N PHE A 47 4.61 25.04 2.26
CA PHE A 47 4.13 23.69 1.94
C PHE A 47 3.57 23.70 0.50
N ALA A 48 4.02 22.78 -0.34
CA ALA A 48 3.63 22.71 -1.75
C ALA A 48 3.26 21.27 -2.16
N PRO A 49 2.01 21.00 -2.54
CA PRO A 49 0.85 21.90 -2.52
C PRO A 49 0.45 22.32 -1.09
N LYS A 50 -0.12 23.51 -0.96
CA LYS A 50 -0.60 24.01 0.34
C LYS A 50 -1.81 23.21 0.86
N GLU A 51 -2.66 22.75 -0.03
CA GLU A 51 -3.85 21.95 0.26
C GLU A 51 -3.86 20.70 -0.61
N ILE A 52 -4.18 19.56 -0.01
CA ILE A 52 -4.32 18.28 -0.70
C ILE A 52 -5.62 17.59 -0.26
N THR A 53 -6.20 16.81 -1.17
CA THR A 53 -7.33 15.93 -0.86
C THR A 53 -6.91 14.49 -1.06
N VAL A 54 -7.08 13.66 -0.05
CA VAL A 54 -6.71 12.25 -0.03
C VAL A 54 -7.85 11.37 0.46
N LYS A 55 -7.78 10.08 0.17
CA LYS A 55 -8.73 9.10 0.73
C LYS A 55 -8.29 8.62 2.10
N PRO A 56 -9.23 8.16 2.96
CA PRO A 56 -8.87 7.46 4.19
C PRO A 56 -7.91 6.30 3.94
N GLY A 57 -6.90 6.16 4.79
CA GLY A 57 -5.83 5.18 4.65
C GLY A 57 -4.63 5.66 3.84
N THR A 58 -4.65 6.88 3.31
CA THR A 58 -3.54 7.45 2.56
C THR A 58 -2.42 7.90 3.49
N LYS A 59 -1.19 7.52 3.13
CA LYS A 59 0.03 8.05 3.73
C LYS A 59 0.42 9.34 3.03
N VAL A 60 0.59 10.42 3.79
CA VAL A 60 1.15 11.69 3.32
C VAL A 60 2.58 11.80 3.81
N VAL A 61 3.47 12.23 2.93
CA VAL A 61 4.90 12.42 3.20
C VAL A 61 5.23 13.88 2.99
N TRP A 62 5.80 14.53 4.00
CA TRP A 62 6.39 15.86 3.88
C TRP A 62 7.90 15.74 3.73
N ALA A 63 8.46 16.38 2.72
CA ALA A 63 9.89 16.36 2.43
C ALA A 63 10.46 17.77 2.47
N ASN A 64 11.45 18.03 3.34
CA ASN A 64 12.08 19.35 3.44
C ASN A 64 13.21 19.49 2.41
N HIS A 65 13.06 20.43 1.49
CA HIS A 65 14.07 20.79 0.49
C HIS A 65 14.79 22.12 0.81
N ASP A 66 14.35 22.81 1.86
CA ASP A 66 15.04 24.04 2.32
C ASP A 66 16.31 23.72 3.09
N GLN A 67 17.24 24.67 3.13
CA GLN A 67 18.44 24.61 3.98
C GLN A 67 18.13 24.98 5.43
N THR A 68 16.88 25.33 5.75
CA THR A 68 16.41 25.71 7.07
C THR A 68 15.52 24.59 7.61
N PRO A 69 15.64 24.27 8.91
CA PRO A 69 14.75 23.29 9.55
C PRO A 69 13.29 23.76 9.57
N HIS A 70 12.38 22.83 9.36
CA HIS A 70 10.94 23.04 9.44
C HIS A 70 10.28 21.95 10.29
N THR A 71 9.02 22.15 10.68
CA THR A 71 8.17 21.15 11.33
C THR A 71 6.84 21.02 10.62
N VAL A 72 6.16 19.93 10.85
CA VAL A 72 4.76 19.70 10.47
C VAL A 72 3.99 19.41 11.74
N SER A 73 3.05 20.25 12.11
CA SER A 73 2.31 20.09 13.37
C SER A 73 0.84 20.48 13.21
N SER A 74 -0.07 19.57 13.52
CA SER A 74 -1.51 19.89 13.57
C SER A 74 -1.84 20.73 14.80
N GLY A 75 -2.89 21.57 14.67
CA GLY A 75 -3.31 22.43 15.77
C GLY A 75 -3.86 21.66 16.97
N ASP A 76 -4.48 20.52 16.74
CA ASP A 76 -5.01 19.60 17.75
C ASP A 76 -3.97 18.57 18.24
N LYS A 77 -2.75 18.63 17.73
CA LYS A 77 -1.64 17.72 18.03
C LYS A 77 -1.93 16.25 17.68
N SER A 78 -2.86 15.98 16.79
CA SER A 78 -3.13 14.62 16.30
C SER A 78 -1.96 14.04 15.53
N PHE A 79 -1.12 14.89 14.94
CA PHE A 79 0.18 14.53 14.37
C PHE A 79 1.17 15.69 14.51
N ALA A 80 2.42 15.35 14.71
CA ALA A 80 3.50 16.31 14.79
C ALA A 80 4.84 15.68 14.45
N SER A 81 5.64 16.35 13.64
CA SER A 81 7.03 15.96 13.37
C SER A 81 7.97 16.52 14.43
N LYS A 82 9.16 15.94 14.52
CA LYS A 82 10.34 16.64 15.05
C LYS A 82 10.79 17.72 14.05
N GLY A 83 11.85 18.47 14.37
CA GLY A 83 12.53 19.31 13.38
C GLY A 83 13.00 18.46 12.19
N LEU A 84 12.70 18.90 10.99
CA LEU A 84 13.11 18.28 9.74
C LEU A 84 14.23 19.15 9.16
N ASP A 85 15.45 18.61 9.17
CA ASP A 85 16.59 19.21 8.48
C ASP A 85 16.47 19.02 6.96
N THR A 86 17.39 19.55 6.19
CA THR A 86 17.42 19.38 4.73
C THR A 86 17.38 17.90 4.36
N ASP A 87 16.53 17.53 3.42
CA ASP A 87 16.26 16.18 2.93
C ASP A 87 15.57 15.23 3.94
N ASP A 88 15.28 15.69 5.16
CA ASP A 88 14.47 14.92 6.10
C ASP A 88 13.02 14.83 5.66
N LYS A 89 12.36 13.76 6.09
CA LYS A 89 10.95 13.46 5.79
C LYS A 89 10.17 13.15 7.05
N TYR A 90 8.89 13.48 7.01
CA TYR A 90 7.89 13.08 8.00
C TYR A 90 6.73 12.41 7.29
N GLU A 91 6.18 11.36 7.89
CA GLU A 91 5.06 10.62 7.34
C GLU A 91 3.92 10.52 8.35
N HIS A 92 2.69 10.64 7.85
CA HIS A 92 1.49 10.38 8.63
C HIS A 92 0.41 9.73 7.77
N THR A 93 -0.28 8.73 8.30
CA THR A 93 -1.39 8.06 7.61
C THR A 93 -2.71 8.58 8.17
N PHE A 94 -3.54 9.14 7.29
CA PHE A 94 -4.86 9.66 7.64
C PHE A 94 -5.91 8.57 7.47
N THR A 95 -6.54 8.14 8.56
CA THR A 95 -7.51 7.04 8.57
C THR A 95 -8.96 7.50 8.66
N SER A 96 -9.21 8.72 9.10
CA SER A 96 -10.54 9.30 9.30
C SER A 96 -10.79 10.45 8.35
N GLU A 97 -12.02 10.61 7.87
CA GLU A 97 -12.44 11.79 7.13
C GLU A 97 -12.39 13.05 8.01
N GLY A 98 -12.12 14.17 7.39
CA GLY A 98 -12.05 15.46 8.03
C GLY A 98 -11.08 16.43 7.36
N ASP A 99 -10.93 17.58 7.96
CA ASP A 99 -9.97 18.61 7.59
C ASP A 99 -8.90 18.69 8.68
N PHE A 100 -7.64 18.56 8.25
CA PHE A 100 -6.48 18.50 9.12
C PHE A 100 -5.53 19.65 8.79
N PRO A 101 -5.78 20.86 9.37
CA PRO A 101 -4.87 21.98 9.21
C PRO A 101 -3.59 21.75 10.00
N TYR A 102 -2.47 22.20 9.44
CA TYR A 102 -1.16 22.10 10.08
C TYR A 102 -0.30 23.34 9.79
N THR A 103 0.71 23.53 10.61
CA THR A 103 1.64 24.64 10.51
C THR A 103 3.07 24.16 10.75
N CYS A 104 4.04 24.99 10.36
CA CYS A 104 5.40 24.89 10.87
C CYS A 104 5.50 25.68 12.19
N THR A 105 5.91 25.03 13.27
CA THR A 105 6.00 25.70 14.59
C THR A 105 7.14 26.72 14.66
N LEU A 106 8.17 26.56 13.81
CA LEU A 106 9.30 27.48 13.71
C LEU A 106 8.97 28.72 12.85
N HIS A 107 8.04 28.58 11.91
CA HIS A 107 7.60 29.59 10.96
C HIS A 107 6.08 29.60 10.86
N PRO A 108 5.34 30.18 11.81
CA PRO A 108 3.87 30.00 11.93
C PRO A 108 3.05 30.49 10.73
N TYR A 109 3.61 31.31 9.87
CA TYR A 109 2.97 31.73 8.60
C TYR A 109 2.92 30.60 7.55
N MET A 110 3.75 29.55 7.70
CA MET A 110 3.72 28.37 6.86
C MET A 110 2.57 27.49 7.30
N THR A 111 1.52 27.40 6.48
CA THR A 111 0.31 26.63 6.77
C THR A 111 -0.07 25.73 5.61
N GLY A 112 -0.71 24.62 5.93
CA GLY A 112 -1.29 23.71 4.95
C GLY A 112 -2.52 22.99 5.52
N VAL A 113 -3.23 22.28 4.64
CA VAL A 113 -4.41 21.48 5.03
C VAL A 113 -4.39 20.17 4.27
N VAL A 114 -4.67 19.07 4.97
CA VAL A 114 -5.03 17.79 4.36
C VAL A 114 -6.53 17.59 4.51
N HIS A 115 -7.23 17.50 3.39
CA HIS A 115 -8.65 17.12 3.33
C HIS A 115 -8.74 15.61 3.11
N VAL A 116 -9.40 14.91 4.02
CA VAL A 116 -9.61 13.46 3.88
C VAL A 116 -11.07 13.21 3.52
N ARG A 117 -11.31 12.62 2.37
CA ARG A 117 -12.64 12.37 1.79
C ARG A 117 -12.70 10.98 1.19
N SER A 118 -13.80 10.26 1.39
CA SER A 118 -14.00 8.91 0.85
C SER A 118 -14.49 8.90 -0.61
N HIS A 119 -14.89 10.01 -1.15
CA HIS A 119 -15.42 10.17 -2.53
C HIS A 119 -14.84 11.37 -3.26
#